data_9a35ae09a6b7c22e7ea2cd3508e841b1
#
_entry.id   9a35ae09a6b7c22e7ea2cd3508e841b1
#
_cell.length_a   1.000
_cell.length_b   1.000
_cell.length_c   1.000
_cell.angle_alpha   90.00
_cell.angle_beta   90.00
_cell.angle_gamma   90.00
#
_symmetry.space_group_name_H-M   'P 1'
#
loop_
_entity.id
_entity.type
_entity.pdbx_description
1 polymer ?
#
loop_
_entity_poly.entity_id
_entity_poly.type
_entity_poly.pdbx_seq_one_letter_code
_entity_poly.pdbx_strand_id
1 'polypeptide(L)'
;MDSSILLVLAVLAVTVFFLVVDVVRIDVVAIVCMLALGWTGVLSPKEVFSGFSSNAVMAMMGVMILGQGIAGTGIMDLFSAAVIRKAGTDRKKIIGLMSLSVGLLSGFVQNIGAAALFLPGILNISRREKIPPSALIMPIGFAAILGGTLTMIGSGPLILINDLIRDFGLEPYTFFSVTPVGVLLLIAGTSYFLVFGKYILPGQDPGEVPLSVQDRIIEAFHLPHHIGHYRIPGGSTLASTTTEESGVWDRYRVNVLGISEGREAEYAPWRETIFQVGQELALLGKEEDVAAFASDHGLIPVDEPGRFKGLNDPVRAGFAEVIIPPRSEMLGKSIRQFSLRKRYAVEPVMLFSKGEEIRGDLSDHQILPGDILIVHGLWEKISALKNETDFVVATPFVAETKVRTRTWAALACFLGAITLVLTGAPISLAFFTGAAAMVDRKSTRLNSSHRIR
;
A
#
# COMPACT_ATOMS: atom_id res chain seq x y z
N MET A 1 -24.50 1.71 -48.90
CA MET A 1 -23.52 1.80 -47.81
C MET A 1 -22.20 1.31 -48.39
N ASP A 2 -21.16 2.08 -48.25
CA ASP A 2 -19.82 1.69 -48.73
C ASP A 2 -19.38 0.43 -47.98
N SER A 3 -18.74 -0.48 -48.72
CA SER A 3 -18.24 -1.78 -48.15
C SER A 3 -17.34 -1.56 -46.92
N SER A 4 -16.61 -0.42 -46.89
CA SER A 4 -15.77 0.00 -45.78
C SER A 4 -16.56 0.30 -44.51
N ILE A 5 -17.73 0.91 -44.63
CA ILE A 5 -18.62 1.19 -43.47
C ILE A 5 -19.15 -0.07 -42.84
N LEU A 6 -19.62 -1.01 -43.70
CA LEU A 6 -20.09 -2.34 -43.23
C LEU A 6 -19.00 -3.09 -42.49
N LEU A 7 -17.77 -3.02 -42.97
CA LEU A 7 -16.64 -3.71 -42.40
C LEU A 7 -16.25 -3.10 -41.04
N VAL A 8 -16.23 -1.76 -40.93
CA VAL A 8 -15.99 -1.07 -39.64
C VAL A 8 -17.07 -1.43 -38.63
N LEU A 9 -18.35 -1.44 -39.03
CA LEU A 9 -19.46 -1.83 -38.16
C LEU A 9 -19.36 -3.30 -37.72
N ALA A 10 -18.92 -4.20 -38.58
CA ALA A 10 -18.69 -5.60 -38.23
C ALA A 10 -17.55 -5.75 -37.21
N VAL A 11 -16.41 -5.08 -37.44
CA VAL A 11 -15.29 -5.07 -36.48
C VAL A 11 -15.74 -4.49 -35.12
N LEU A 12 -16.50 -3.39 -35.15
CA LEU A 12 -17.05 -2.78 -33.93
C LEU A 12 -17.96 -3.76 -33.18
N ALA A 13 -18.90 -4.42 -33.89
CA ALA A 13 -19.83 -5.35 -33.29
C ALA A 13 -19.08 -6.55 -32.63
N VAL A 14 -18.07 -7.10 -33.31
CA VAL A 14 -17.22 -8.19 -32.78
C VAL A 14 -16.44 -7.69 -31.56
N THR A 15 -15.87 -6.50 -31.61
CA THR A 15 -15.14 -5.89 -30.49
C THR A 15 -16.04 -5.74 -29.27
N VAL A 16 -17.25 -5.16 -29.46
CA VAL A 16 -18.22 -4.99 -28.37
C VAL A 16 -18.66 -6.36 -27.81
N PHE A 17 -18.87 -7.34 -28.69
CA PHE A 17 -19.22 -8.70 -28.25
C PHE A 17 -18.13 -9.28 -27.32
N PHE A 18 -16.85 -9.23 -27.70
CA PHE A 18 -15.78 -9.75 -26.84
C PHE A 18 -15.60 -8.95 -25.53
N LEU A 19 -15.83 -7.65 -25.55
CA LEU A 19 -15.79 -6.83 -24.33
C LEU A 19 -16.92 -7.14 -23.37
N VAL A 20 -18.12 -7.48 -23.89
CA VAL A 20 -19.29 -7.84 -23.06
C VAL A 20 -19.18 -9.25 -22.50
N VAL A 21 -18.68 -10.21 -23.31
CA VAL A 21 -18.58 -11.62 -22.89
C VAL A 21 -17.39 -11.87 -21.96
N ASP A 22 -16.40 -10.96 -21.93
CA ASP A 22 -15.22 -10.95 -21.03
C ASP A 22 -14.40 -12.27 -21.04
N VAL A 23 -14.37 -12.96 -22.17
CA VAL A 23 -13.58 -14.20 -22.35
C VAL A 23 -12.12 -13.88 -22.68
N VAL A 24 -11.88 -12.75 -23.34
CA VAL A 24 -10.58 -12.29 -23.79
C VAL A 24 -10.22 -11.00 -23.07
N ARG A 25 -8.98 -10.86 -22.66
CA ARG A 25 -8.48 -9.63 -22.01
C ARG A 25 -8.72 -8.41 -22.88
N ILE A 26 -9.15 -7.31 -22.27
CA ILE A 26 -9.49 -6.04 -22.93
C ILE A 26 -8.36 -5.49 -23.80
N ASP A 27 -7.11 -5.60 -23.32
CA ASP A 27 -5.91 -5.18 -24.05
C ASP A 27 -5.69 -5.98 -25.34
N VAL A 28 -5.94 -7.30 -25.30
CA VAL A 28 -5.83 -8.17 -26.48
C VAL A 28 -6.96 -7.85 -27.49
N VAL A 29 -8.20 -7.66 -27.00
CA VAL A 29 -9.32 -7.28 -27.87
C VAL A 29 -9.04 -5.95 -28.59
N ALA A 30 -8.48 -4.97 -27.89
CA ALA A 30 -8.12 -3.67 -28.47
C ALA A 30 -7.04 -3.83 -29.57
N ILE A 31 -5.99 -4.62 -29.31
CA ILE A 31 -4.93 -4.88 -30.29
C ILE A 31 -5.49 -5.63 -31.52
N VAL A 32 -6.32 -6.64 -31.31
CA VAL A 32 -6.94 -7.41 -32.41
C VAL A 32 -7.85 -6.51 -33.27
N CYS A 33 -8.65 -5.64 -32.62
CA CYS A 33 -9.48 -4.66 -33.33
C CYS A 33 -8.61 -3.73 -34.21
N MET A 34 -7.55 -3.18 -33.64
CA MET A 34 -6.62 -2.30 -34.35
C MET A 34 -5.98 -3.02 -35.56
N LEU A 35 -5.49 -4.24 -35.36
CA LEU A 35 -4.89 -5.03 -36.44
C LEU A 35 -5.92 -5.41 -37.51
N ALA A 36 -7.16 -5.78 -37.12
CA ALA A 36 -8.21 -6.09 -38.07
C ALA A 36 -8.52 -4.91 -39.02
N LEU A 37 -8.59 -3.67 -38.49
CA LEU A 37 -8.78 -2.49 -39.32
C LEU A 37 -7.63 -2.24 -40.29
N GLY A 38 -6.40 -2.56 -39.89
CA GLY A 38 -5.23 -2.48 -40.76
C GLY A 38 -5.21 -3.56 -41.85
N TRP A 39 -5.43 -4.84 -41.49
CA TRP A 39 -5.41 -5.95 -42.44
C TRP A 39 -6.58 -5.92 -43.42
N THR A 40 -7.70 -5.32 -43.06
CA THR A 40 -8.84 -5.11 -43.95
C THR A 40 -8.65 -3.92 -44.90
N GLY A 41 -7.56 -3.19 -44.79
CA GLY A 41 -7.26 -2.03 -45.65
C GLY A 41 -8.13 -0.79 -45.37
N VAL A 42 -8.88 -0.78 -44.27
CA VAL A 42 -9.67 0.40 -43.83
C VAL A 42 -8.73 1.52 -43.36
N LEU A 43 -7.65 1.13 -42.64
CA LEU A 43 -6.61 2.05 -42.18
C LEU A 43 -5.25 1.67 -42.79
N SER A 44 -4.46 2.68 -43.14
CA SER A 44 -3.07 2.49 -43.54
C SER A 44 -2.22 2.05 -42.32
N PRO A 45 -1.09 1.35 -42.51
CA PRO A 45 -0.21 0.95 -41.38
C PRO A 45 0.22 2.12 -40.48
N LYS A 46 0.38 3.32 -41.06
CA LYS A 46 0.74 4.53 -40.31
C LYS A 46 -0.43 4.98 -39.43
N GLU A 47 -1.66 4.92 -39.92
CA GLU A 47 -2.86 5.29 -39.16
C GLU A 47 -3.16 4.28 -38.06
N VAL A 48 -2.99 2.98 -38.31
CA VAL A 48 -3.14 1.89 -37.32
C VAL A 48 -2.32 2.17 -36.07
N PHE A 49 -1.06 2.58 -36.22
CA PHE A 49 -0.15 2.82 -35.08
C PHE A 49 -0.12 4.27 -34.60
N SER A 50 -0.79 5.20 -35.28
CA SER A 50 -0.79 6.63 -34.89
C SER A 50 -1.36 6.87 -33.50
N GLY A 51 -2.30 6.03 -33.05
CA GLY A 51 -2.89 6.10 -31.72
C GLY A 51 -1.86 6.04 -30.59
N PHE A 52 -0.78 5.25 -30.74
CA PHE A 52 0.27 5.14 -29.72
C PHE A 52 1.08 6.44 -29.55
N SER A 53 1.15 7.29 -30.55
CA SER A 53 1.82 8.60 -30.51
C SER A 53 0.86 9.77 -30.37
N SER A 54 -0.44 9.51 -30.12
CA SER A 54 -1.43 10.56 -29.95
C SER A 54 -1.14 11.41 -28.72
N ASN A 55 -1.59 12.68 -28.75
CA ASN A 55 -1.47 13.59 -27.62
C ASN A 55 -2.14 13.03 -26.37
N ALA A 56 -3.26 12.31 -26.52
CA ALA A 56 -3.97 11.68 -25.41
C ALA A 56 -3.12 10.61 -24.71
N VAL A 57 -2.50 9.70 -25.47
CA VAL A 57 -1.65 8.63 -24.90
C VAL A 57 -0.42 9.21 -24.21
N MET A 58 0.27 10.18 -24.85
CA MET A 58 1.43 10.85 -24.26
C MET A 58 1.06 11.61 -22.98
N ALA A 59 -0.08 12.30 -22.96
CA ALA A 59 -0.59 12.99 -21.78
C ALA A 59 -0.91 12.00 -20.65
N MET A 60 -1.61 10.90 -20.94
CA MET A 60 -1.93 9.86 -19.96
C MET A 60 -0.67 9.25 -19.36
N MET A 61 0.33 8.88 -20.17
CA MET A 61 1.61 8.37 -19.65
C MET A 61 2.30 9.38 -18.73
N GLY A 62 2.35 10.65 -19.12
CA GLY A 62 2.92 11.73 -18.31
C GLY A 62 2.22 11.87 -16.94
N VAL A 63 0.88 11.88 -16.94
CA VAL A 63 0.06 11.95 -15.72
C VAL A 63 0.27 10.74 -14.83
N MET A 64 0.33 9.52 -15.41
CA MET A 64 0.57 8.28 -14.64
C MET A 64 1.93 8.29 -13.94
N ILE A 65 2.98 8.70 -14.65
CA ILE A 65 4.34 8.80 -14.09
C ILE A 65 4.39 9.84 -12.96
N LEU A 66 3.82 11.02 -13.19
CA LEU A 66 3.77 12.09 -12.19
C LEU A 66 2.93 11.69 -10.98
N GLY A 67 1.76 11.07 -11.20
CA GLY A 67 0.89 10.57 -10.13
C GLY A 67 1.58 9.52 -9.27
N GLN A 68 2.25 8.55 -9.90
CA GLN A 68 3.03 7.53 -9.19
C GLN A 68 4.23 8.14 -8.44
N GLY A 69 4.89 9.14 -9.05
CA GLY A 69 5.98 9.87 -8.41
C GLY A 69 5.53 10.57 -7.12
N ILE A 70 4.38 11.23 -7.13
CA ILE A 70 3.80 11.88 -5.94
C ILE A 70 3.40 10.83 -4.90
N ALA A 71 2.73 9.76 -5.31
CA ALA A 71 2.35 8.67 -4.42
C ALA A 71 3.56 8.08 -3.67
N GLY A 72 4.69 7.88 -4.37
CA GLY A 72 5.93 7.37 -3.81
C GLY A 72 6.61 8.30 -2.79
N THR A 73 6.23 9.58 -2.69
CA THR A 73 6.81 10.52 -1.71
C THR A 73 6.21 10.40 -0.31
N GLY A 74 5.05 9.76 -0.17
CA GLY A 74 4.33 9.65 1.09
C GLY A 74 3.61 10.94 1.53
N ILE A 75 3.55 11.99 0.69
CA ILE A 75 2.78 13.21 1.01
C ILE A 75 1.29 12.91 1.13
N MET A 76 0.81 11.96 0.32
CA MET A 76 -0.58 11.54 0.33
C MET A 76 -0.97 10.80 1.61
N ASP A 77 -0.03 10.08 2.23
CA ASP A 77 -0.27 9.44 3.54
C ASP A 77 -0.45 10.48 4.64
N LEU A 78 0.37 11.53 4.62
CA LEU A 78 0.24 12.64 5.56
C LEU A 78 -1.11 13.34 5.41
N PHE A 79 -1.54 13.53 4.15
CA PHE A 79 -2.84 14.11 3.84
C PHE A 79 -3.98 13.19 4.31
N SER A 80 -3.96 11.91 3.95
CA SER A 80 -4.98 10.95 4.37
C SER A 80 -5.05 10.81 5.90
N ALA A 81 -3.90 10.74 6.58
CA ALA A 81 -3.84 10.68 8.04
C ALA A 81 -4.42 11.95 8.71
N ALA A 82 -4.18 13.13 8.12
CA ALA A 82 -4.76 14.38 8.61
C ALA A 82 -6.28 14.41 8.44
N VAL A 83 -6.79 13.94 7.29
CA VAL A 83 -8.23 13.81 7.01
C VAL A 83 -8.90 12.85 7.99
N ILE A 84 -8.31 11.67 8.20
CA ILE A 84 -8.80 10.65 9.11
C ILE A 84 -8.87 11.19 10.55
N ARG A 85 -7.83 11.87 11.02
CA ARG A 85 -7.79 12.48 12.35
C ARG A 85 -8.89 13.52 12.53
N LYS A 86 -9.19 14.30 11.47
CA LYS A 86 -10.22 15.36 11.50
C LYS A 86 -11.65 14.80 11.41
N ALA A 87 -11.82 13.63 10.79
CA ALA A 87 -13.12 12.98 10.63
C ALA A 87 -13.70 12.47 11.96
N GLY A 88 -12.85 12.10 12.93
CA GLY A 88 -13.29 11.57 14.23
C GLY A 88 -14.00 10.23 14.12
N THR A 89 -15.04 10.00 14.93
CA THR A 89 -15.79 8.73 15.04
C THR A 89 -17.17 8.77 14.38
N ASP A 90 -17.63 9.94 13.93
CA ASP A 90 -18.94 10.11 13.32
C ASP A 90 -18.94 9.55 11.90
N ARG A 91 -19.73 8.47 11.64
CA ARG A 91 -19.86 7.83 10.36
C ARG A 91 -20.15 8.80 9.21
N LYS A 92 -21.05 9.77 9.41
CA LYS A 92 -21.40 10.75 8.36
C LYS A 92 -20.23 11.68 8.04
N LYS A 93 -19.54 12.15 9.09
CA LYS A 93 -18.35 13.00 8.92
C LYS A 93 -17.21 12.22 8.24
N ILE A 94 -17.02 10.95 8.60
CA ILE A 94 -16.03 10.07 7.96
C ILE A 94 -16.36 9.97 6.47
N ILE A 95 -17.58 9.56 6.10
CA ILE A 95 -18.00 9.40 4.70
C ILE A 95 -17.85 10.73 3.95
N GLY A 96 -18.39 11.82 4.48
CA GLY A 96 -18.38 13.12 3.79
C GLY A 96 -16.96 13.67 3.60
N LEU A 97 -16.15 13.70 4.67
CA LEU A 97 -14.82 14.28 4.62
C LEU A 97 -13.86 13.43 3.77
N MET A 98 -13.95 12.11 3.91
CA MET A 98 -13.10 11.21 3.11
C MET A 98 -13.51 11.20 1.64
N SER A 99 -14.82 11.13 1.32
CA SER A 99 -15.28 11.20 -0.06
C SER A 99 -14.88 12.50 -0.74
N LEU A 100 -15.07 13.64 -0.07
CA LEU A 100 -14.66 14.93 -0.62
C LEU A 100 -13.15 15.00 -0.82
N SER A 101 -12.37 14.52 0.14
CA SER A 101 -10.90 14.54 0.06
C SER A 101 -10.36 13.64 -1.06
N VAL A 102 -10.90 12.42 -1.17
CA VAL A 102 -10.52 11.49 -2.25
C VAL A 102 -10.95 12.03 -3.60
N GLY A 103 -12.17 12.60 -3.71
CA GLY A 103 -12.66 13.22 -4.93
C GLY A 103 -11.79 14.39 -5.39
N LEU A 104 -11.44 15.30 -4.49
CA LEU A 104 -10.52 16.40 -4.80
C LEU A 104 -9.15 15.91 -5.27
N LEU A 105 -8.60 14.91 -4.57
CA LEU A 105 -7.31 14.30 -4.95
C LEU A 105 -7.39 13.62 -6.31
N SER A 106 -8.49 12.90 -6.59
CA SER A 106 -8.71 12.18 -7.83
C SER A 106 -8.81 13.09 -9.05
N GLY A 107 -9.15 14.38 -8.86
CA GLY A 107 -9.09 15.37 -9.93
C GLY A 107 -7.68 15.62 -10.48
N PHE A 108 -6.65 15.26 -9.74
CA PHE A 108 -5.24 15.48 -10.11
C PHE A 108 -4.41 14.21 -10.22
N VAL A 109 -4.88 13.12 -9.58
CA VAL A 109 -4.25 11.80 -9.60
C VAL A 109 -5.28 10.80 -10.09
N GLN A 110 -4.89 9.76 -10.80
CA GLN A 110 -5.84 8.76 -11.29
C GLN A 110 -6.73 8.19 -10.18
N ASN A 111 -8.01 7.93 -10.50
CA ASN A 111 -9.05 7.49 -9.57
C ASN A 111 -8.64 6.31 -8.70
N ILE A 112 -8.03 5.28 -9.32
CA ILE A 112 -7.56 4.07 -8.64
C ILE A 112 -6.46 4.41 -7.62
N GLY A 113 -5.50 5.26 -8.01
CA GLY A 113 -4.42 5.72 -7.14
C GLY A 113 -4.95 6.51 -5.95
N ALA A 114 -5.87 7.44 -6.19
CA ALA A 114 -6.51 8.23 -5.14
C ALA A 114 -7.27 7.35 -4.14
N ALA A 115 -8.09 6.40 -4.61
CA ALA A 115 -8.82 5.48 -3.75
C ALA A 115 -7.88 4.54 -2.96
N ALA A 116 -6.85 3.99 -3.60
CA ALA A 116 -5.91 3.07 -2.99
C ALA A 116 -5.13 3.70 -1.83
N LEU A 117 -4.78 4.99 -1.93
CA LEU A 117 -4.07 5.72 -0.86
C LEU A 117 -4.88 5.84 0.44
N PHE A 118 -6.21 5.93 0.34
CA PHE A 118 -7.08 6.01 1.50
C PHE A 118 -7.50 4.66 2.05
N LEU A 119 -7.38 3.58 1.26
CA LEU A 119 -7.88 2.26 1.61
C LEU A 119 -7.34 1.72 2.95
N PRO A 120 -6.02 1.78 3.27
CA PRO A 120 -5.53 1.31 4.56
C PRO A 120 -6.14 2.07 5.74
N GLY A 121 -6.28 3.39 5.60
CA GLY A 121 -6.89 4.23 6.62
C GLY A 121 -8.38 3.96 6.81
N ILE A 122 -9.11 3.71 5.70
CA ILE A 122 -10.52 3.33 5.71
C ILE A 122 -10.72 2.01 6.45
N LEU A 123 -9.90 1.01 6.15
CA LEU A 123 -9.96 -0.30 6.80
C LEU A 123 -9.64 -0.21 8.30
N ASN A 124 -8.71 0.64 8.69
CA ASN A 124 -8.38 0.88 10.09
C ASN A 124 -9.57 1.54 10.85
N ILE A 125 -10.19 2.58 10.26
CA ILE A 125 -11.40 3.20 10.83
C ILE A 125 -12.54 2.18 10.90
N SER A 126 -12.78 1.43 9.84
CA SER A 126 -13.80 0.39 9.77
C SER A 126 -13.71 -0.57 10.95
N ARG A 127 -12.51 -1.06 11.26
CA ARG A 127 -12.27 -1.95 12.40
C ARG A 127 -12.46 -1.27 13.73
N ARG A 128 -11.86 -0.09 13.92
CA ARG A 128 -11.91 0.67 15.16
C ARG A 128 -13.33 1.07 15.54
N GLU A 129 -14.10 1.55 14.58
CA GLU A 129 -15.46 2.05 14.78
C GLU A 129 -16.53 0.98 14.51
N LYS A 130 -16.12 -0.27 14.23
CA LYS A 130 -17.00 -1.41 13.90
C LYS A 130 -18.01 -1.09 12.79
N ILE A 131 -17.57 -0.35 11.76
CA ILE A 131 -18.36 0.01 10.59
C ILE A 131 -18.00 -0.98 9.47
N PRO A 132 -18.96 -1.61 8.77
CA PRO A 132 -18.66 -2.50 7.63
C PRO A 132 -17.76 -1.80 6.61
N PRO A 133 -16.66 -2.42 6.12
CA PRO A 133 -15.74 -1.81 5.16
C PRO A 133 -16.45 -1.31 3.91
N SER A 134 -17.42 -2.08 3.39
CA SER A 134 -18.22 -1.74 2.21
C SER A 134 -18.99 -0.43 2.37
N ALA A 135 -19.44 -0.12 3.59
CA ALA A 135 -20.14 1.11 3.90
C ALA A 135 -19.27 2.38 3.84
N LEU A 136 -17.95 2.22 3.87
CA LEU A 136 -16.97 3.30 3.71
C LEU A 136 -16.33 3.28 2.31
N ILE A 137 -15.95 2.09 1.82
CA ILE A 137 -15.24 1.94 0.55
C ILE A 137 -16.12 2.36 -0.61
N MET A 138 -17.41 2.01 -0.61
CA MET A 138 -18.32 2.31 -1.71
C MET A 138 -18.49 3.82 -1.94
N PRO A 139 -18.86 4.66 -0.95
CA PRO A 139 -18.96 6.11 -1.14
C PRO A 139 -17.66 6.75 -1.60
N ILE A 140 -16.52 6.29 -1.06
CA ILE A 140 -15.19 6.82 -1.37
C ILE A 140 -14.77 6.44 -2.78
N GLY A 141 -15.04 5.21 -3.22
CA GLY A 141 -14.80 4.76 -4.59
C GLY A 141 -15.59 5.56 -5.62
N PHE A 142 -16.89 5.78 -5.35
CA PHE A 142 -17.71 6.65 -6.20
C PHE A 142 -17.19 8.09 -6.22
N ALA A 143 -16.80 8.64 -5.08
CA ALA A 143 -16.23 9.97 -5.00
C ALA A 143 -14.90 10.09 -5.78
N ALA A 144 -14.08 9.04 -5.79
CA ALA A 144 -12.87 8.99 -6.62
C ALA A 144 -13.20 9.07 -8.11
N ILE A 145 -14.22 8.32 -8.57
CA ILE A 145 -14.65 8.34 -9.97
C ILE A 145 -15.19 9.71 -10.35
N LEU A 146 -16.11 10.26 -9.54
CA LEU A 146 -16.71 11.57 -9.79
C LEU A 146 -15.67 12.70 -9.69
N GLY A 147 -14.73 12.58 -8.76
CA GLY A 147 -13.61 13.51 -8.61
C GLY A 147 -12.67 13.54 -9.82
N GLY A 148 -12.54 12.42 -10.53
CA GLY A 148 -11.79 12.35 -11.78
C GLY A 148 -12.33 13.29 -12.88
N THR A 149 -13.56 13.79 -12.76
CA THR A 149 -14.15 14.78 -13.67
C THR A 149 -13.88 16.23 -13.24
N LEU A 150 -13.14 16.47 -12.16
CA LEU A 150 -12.81 17.83 -11.71
C LEU A 150 -11.83 18.55 -12.64
N THR A 151 -10.94 17.80 -13.29
CA THR A 151 -9.99 18.36 -14.25
C THR A 151 -9.86 17.46 -15.47
N MET A 152 -9.29 17.98 -16.54
CA MET A 152 -9.08 17.22 -17.78
C MET A 152 -8.12 16.03 -17.60
N ILE A 153 -7.28 16.02 -16.58
CA ILE A 153 -6.28 14.95 -16.33
C ILE A 153 -6.72 13.89 -15.32
N GLY A 154 -7.77 14.17 -14.55
CA GLY A 154 -8.28 13.23 -13.54
C GLY A 154 -8.86 11.95 -14.16
N SER A 155 -9.27 12.00 -15.44
CA SER A 155 -9.86 10.87 -16.15
C SER A 155 -9.29 10.73 -17.56
N GLY A 156 -8.75 9.55 -17.89
CA GLY A 156 -8.22 9.25 -19.22
C GLY A 156 -9.22 9.47 -20.36
N PRO A 157 -10.50 9.05 -20.25
CA PRO A 157 -11.52 9.33 -21.25
C PRO A 157 -11.71 10.81 -21.58
N LEU A 158 -11.56 11.71 -20.62
CA LEU A 158 -11.66 13.17 -20.89
C LEU A 158 -10.52 13.66 -21.77
N ILE A 159 -9.30 13.16 -21.54
CA ILE A 159 -8.15 13.50 -22.39
C ILE A 159 -8.37 12.97 -23.80
N LEU A 160 -8.89 11.74 -23.93
CA LEU A 160 -9.16 11.12 -25.23
C LEU A 160 -10.23 11.88 -26.02
N ILE A 161 -11.36 12.22 -25.37
CA ILE A 161 -12.43 13.02 -26.01
C ILE A 161 -11.87 14.37 -26.47
N ASN A 162 -11.02 14.99 -25.67
CA ASN A 162 -10.44 16.28 -26.01
C ASN A 162 -9.48 16.21 -27.21
N ASP A 163 -8.81 15.09 -27.42
CA ASP A 163 -7.98 14.84 -28.60
C ASP A 163 -8.87 14.60 -29.84
N LEU A 164 -9.92 13.78 -29.71
CA LEU A 164 -10.87 13.53 -30.80
C LEU A 164 -11.61 14.79 -31.27
N ILE A 165 -12.00 15.70 -30.36
CA ILE A 165 -12.66 16.94 -30.69
C ILE A 165 -11.82 17.78 -31.65
N ARG A 166 -10.50 17.78 -31.55
CA ARG A 166 -9.58 18.48 -32.45
C ARG A 166 -9.62 17.93 -33.85
N ASP A 167 -9.74 16.61 -34.01
CA ASP A 167 -9.81 15.98 -35.33
C ASP A 167 -11.06 16.41 -36.12
N PHE A 168 -12.12 16.80 -35.41
CA PHE A 168 -13.34 17.37 -36.00
C PHE A 168 -13.29 18.89 -36.17
N GLY A 169 -12.14 19.52 -35.91
CA GLY A 169 -11.97 20.99 -36.07
C GLY A 169 -12.70 21.83 -35.04
N LEU A 170 -13.14 21.24 -33.94
CA LEU A 170 -13.75 21.92 -32.80
C LEU A 170 -12.71 22.41 -31.81
N GLU A 171 -13.04 23.48 -31.07
CA GLU A 171 -12.17 24.00 -30.03
C GLU A 171 -12.06 22.98 -28.85
N PRO A 172 -10.84 22.59 -28.47
CA PRO A 172 -10.65 21.68 -27.37
C PRO A 172 -10.97 22.34 -26.03
N TYR A 173 -11.43 21.54 -25.06
CA TYR A 173 -11.66 21.99 -23.71
C TYR A 173 -10.34 22.40 -23.03
N THR A 174 -10.41 23.45 -22.23
CA THR A 174 -9.31 23.86 -21.35
C THR A 174 -9.23 22.97 -20.12
N PHE A 175 -8.15 23.11 -19.35
CA PHE A 175 -7.89 22.28 -18.18
C PHE A 175 -9.06 22.22 -17.18
N PHE A 176 -9.73 23.33 -16.94
CA PHE A 176 -10.84 23.47 -15.99
C PHE A 176 -12.22 23.55 -16.59
N SER A 177 -12.38 23.36 -17.91
CA SER A 177 -13.69 23.47 -18.57
C SER A 177 -14.73 22.50 -18.01
N VAL A 178 -14.31 21.34 -17.56
CA VAL A 178 -15.18 20.29 -16.98
C VAL A 178 -15.42 20.46 -15.48
N THR A 179 -14.65 21.32 -14.81
CA THR A 179 -14.69 21.51 -13.34
C THR A 179 -16.07 21.87 -12.80
N PRO A 180 -16.86 22.77 -13.40
CA PRO A 180 -18.19 23.11 -12.86
C PRO A 180 -19.10 21.89 -12.78
N VAL A 181 -19.08 21.05 -13.82
CA VAL A 181 -19.86 19.80 -13.85
C VAL A 181 -19.29 18.79 -12.85
N GLY A 182 -17.95 18.65 -12.80
CA GLY A 182 -17.27 17.77 -11.87
C GLY A 182 -17.55 18.09 -10.40
N VAL A 183 -17.53 19.38 -10.04
CA VAL A 183 -17.87 19.83 -8.67
C VAL A 183 -19.33 19.50 -8.33
N LEU A 184 -20.25 19.77 -9.25
CA LEU A 184 -21.66 19.44 -9.06
C LEU A 184 -21.86 17.94 -8.86
N LEU A 185 -21.22 17.12 -9.69
CA LEU A 185 -21.29 15.64 -9.59
C LEU A 185 -20.70 15.14 -8.27
N LEU A 186 -19.54 15.66 -7.85
CA LEU A 186 -18.88 15.25 -6.62
C LEU A 186 -19.73 15.61 -5.39
N ILE A 187 -20.30 16.82 -5.36
CA ILE A 187 -21.18 17.26 -4.26
C ILE A 187 -22.47 16.42 -4.28
N ALA A 188 -23.09 16.24 -5.42
CA ALA A 188 -24.31 15.44 -5.55
C ALA A 188 -24.09 13.98 -5.11
N GLY A 189 -23.02 13.34 -5.59
CA GLY A 189 -22.68 11.97 -5.23
C GLY A 189 -22.34 11.81 -3.76
N THR A 190 -21.56 12.74 -3.19
CA THR A 190 -21.26 12.72 -1.75
C THR A 190 -22.53 12.95 -0.91
N SER A 191 -23.36 13.91 -1.28
CA SER A 191 -24.62 14.20 -0.62
C SER A 191 -25.60 13.03 -0.70
N TYR A 192 -25.63 12.32 -1.83
CA TYR A 192 -26.45 11.11 -1.99
C TYR A 192 -26.11 10.05 -0.94
N PHE A 193 -24.84 9.75 -0.71
CA PHE A 193 -24.43 8.80 0.31
C PHE A 193 -24.64 9.33 1.74
N LEU A 194 -24.57 10.63 1.99
CA LEU A 194 -24.84 11.22 3.29
C LEU A 194 -26.33 11.17 3.67
N VAL A 195 -27.22 11.35 2.69
CA VAL A 195 -28.68 11.35 2.89
C VAL A 195 -29.25 9.95 2.83
N PHE A 196 -28.97 9.21 1.78
CA PHE A 196 -29.53 7.88 1.49
C PHE A 196 -28.66 6.73 1.99
N GLY A 197 -27.45 6.99 2.47
CA GLY A 197 -26.50 5.94 2.86
C GLY A 197 -27.03 4.97 3.92
N LYS A 198 -27.91 5.42 4.82
CA LYS A 198 -28.55 4.53 5.80
C LYS A 198 -29.47 3.46 5.19
N TYR A 199 -29.96 3.68 3.96
CA TYR A 199 -30.85 2.76 3.25
C TYR A 199 -30.12 1.88 2.24
N ILE A 200 -28.98 2.36 1.71
CA ILE A 200 -28.27 1.76 0.58
C ILE A 200 -27.03 1.02 1.06
N LEU A 201 -26.32 1.60 2.03
CA LEU A 201 -25.11 0.99 2.55
C LEU A 201 -25.45 -0.12 3.55
N PRO A 202 -24.66 -1.20 3.60
CA PRO A 202 -24.87 -2.28 4.55
C PRO A 202 -25.05 -1.75 5.98
N GLY A 203 -26.02 -2.32 6.68
CA GLY A 203 -26.29 -1.99 8.09
C GLY A 203 -25.15 -2.38 9.03
N GLN A 204 -25.42 -2.30 10.33
CA GLN A 204 -24.45 -2.63 11.37
C GLN A 204 -24.28 -4.15 11.64
N ASP A 205 -24.91 -5.02 10.85
CA ASP A 205 -24.51 -6.43 10.92
C ASP A 205 -23.08 -6.50 10.40
N PRO A 206 -22.11 -6.74 11.26
CA PRO A 206 -20.77 -7.04 10.84
C PRO A 206 -20.79 -8.48 10.30
N GLY A 207 -21.40 -8.67 9.16
CA GLY A 207 -21.07 -9.80 8.35
C GLY A 207 -19.55 -9.78 8.27
N GLU A 208 -18.91 -10.85 8.66
CA GLU A 208 -17.50 -11.06 8.85
C GLU A 208 -16.66 -10.03 8.09
N VAL A 209 -16.14 -9.04 8.82
CA VAL A 209 -15.11 -8.13 8.28
C VAL A 209 -14.05 -9.07 7.75
N PRO A 210 -13.73 -9.09 6.43
CA PRO A 210 -12.78 -10.04 5.90
C PRO A 210 -11.52 -9.91 6.74
N LEU A 211 -11.16 -10.97 7.45
CA LEU A 211 -9.98 -11.00 8.28
C LEU A 211 -8.82 -10.49 7.45
N SER A 212 -8.09 -9.52 7.97
CA SER A 212 -6.87 -9.09 7.28
C SER A 212 -5.94 -10.29 7.13
N VAL A 213 -5.00 -10.22 6.19
CA VAL A 213 -3.96 -11.25 6.09
C VAL A 213 -3.29 -11.47 7.46
N GLN A 214 -3.09 -10.39 8.23
CA GLN A 214 -2.53 -10.46 9.58
C GLN A 214 -3.45 -11.19 10.56
N ASP A 215 -4.74 -10.86 10.57
CA ASP A 215 -5.69 -11.53 11.47
C ASP A 215 -5.78 -13.03 11.13
N ARG A 216 -5.73 -13.38 9.83
CA ARG A 216 -5.71 -14.79 9.39
C ARG A 216 -4.46 -15.54 9.87
N ILE A 217 -3.27 -14.91 9.81
CA ILE A 217 -2.03 -15.50 10.30
C ILE A 217 -2.12 -15.65 11.81
N ILE A 218 -2.57 -14.63 12.53
CA ILE A 218 -2.74 -14.64 13.98
C ILE A 218 -3.70 -15.77 14.40
N GLU A 219 -4.86 -15.89 13.74
CA GLU A 219 -5.83 -16.94 14.04
C GLU A 219 -5.36 -18.34 13.63
N ALA A 220 -4.82 -18.49 12.42
CA ALA A 220 -4.36 -19.78 11.91
C ALA A 220 -3.25 -20.40 12.76
N PHE A 221 -2.34 -19.58 13.26
CA PHE A 221 -1.20 -19.99 14.06
C PHE A 221 -1.35 -19.65 15.55
N HIS A 222 -2.53 -19.22 16.02
CA HIS A 222 -2.78 -18.86 17.43
C HIS A 222 -1.65 -17.98 18.01
N LEU A 223 -1.25 -16.93 17.25
CA LEU A 223 -0.12 -16.08 17.64
C LEU A 223 -0.53 -15.07 18.72
N PRO A 224 0.39 -14.71 19.62
CA PRO A 224 0.16 -13.58 20.50
C PRO A 224 0.11 -12.29 19.68
N HIS A 225 -0.80 -11.39 20.04
CA HIS A 225 -0.99 -10.12 19.33
C HIS A 225 -0.89 -8.90 20.25
N HIS A 226 -0.70 -9.13 21.55
CA HIS A 226 -0.51 -8.03 22.50
C HIS A 226 0.96 -7.59 22.49
N ILE A 227 1.19 -6.29 22.24
CA ILE A 227 2.51 -5.66 22.34
C ILE A 227 2.47 -4.67 23.50
N GLY A 228 3.12 -5.04 24.60
CA GLY A 228 3.28 -4.17 25.76
C GLY A 228 4.55 -3.32 25.67
N HIS A 229 4.47 -2.09 26.17
CA HIS A 229 5.60 -1.16 26.22
C HIS A 229 5.95 -0.85 27.66
N TYR A 230 7.24 -1.05 28.00
CA TYR A 230 7.72 -0.90 29.37
C TYR A 230 9.06 -0.20 29.41
N ARG A 231 9.37 0.43 30.55
CA ARG A 231 10.69 1.02 30.85
C ARG A 231 11.35 0.29 31.98
N ILE A 232 12.66 0.08 31.91
CA ILE A 232 13.46 -0.52 32.96
C ILE A 232 13.82 0.55 34.00
N PRO A 233 13.28 0.51 35.21
CA PRO A 233 13.60 1.46 36.27
C PRO A 233 14.93 1.12 36.95
N GLY A 234 15.48 2.08 37.69
CA GLY A 234 16.60 1.82 38.61
C GLY A 234 16.17 0.85 39.72
N GLY A 235 16.84 -0.29 39.80
CA GLY A 235 16.51 -1.35 40.77
C GLY A 235 15.71 -2.53 40.19
N SER A 236 15.39 -2.52 38.89
CA SER A 236 14.85 -3.70 38.21
C SER A 236 15.84 -4.85 38.20
N THR A 237 15.34 -6.07 38.47
CA THR A 237 16.14 -7.31 38.41
C THR A 237 16.60 -7.64 36.99
N LEU A 238 16.00 -7.01 35.98
CA LEU A 238 16.36 -7.17 34.57
C LEU A 238 17.65 -6.40 34.22
N ALA A 239 17.97 -5.33 34.95
CA ALA A 239 19.15 -4.50 34.65
C ALA A 239 20.45 -5.31 34.78
N SER A 240 21.32 -5.19 33.77
CA SER A 240 22.59 -5.91 33.65
C SER A 240 22.49 -7.42 33.37
N THR A 241 21.28 -7.95 33.10
CA THR A 241 21.12 -9.32 32.59
C THR A 241 21.03 -9.30 31.06
N THR A 242 21.38 -10.40 30.43
CA THR A 242 21.18 -10.57 28.97
C THR A 242 19.74 -10.97 28.67
N THR A 243 19.32 -10.81 27.41
CA THR A 243 18.00 -11.28 26.97
C THR A 243 17.82 -12.78 27.23
N GLU A 244 18.89 -13.57 27.11
CA GLU A 244 18.89 -15.00 27.42
C GLU A 244 18.71 -15.28 28.92
N GLU A 245 19.52 -14.65 29.77
CA GLU A 245 19.48 -14.84 31.24
C GLU A 245 18.17 -14.38 31.87
N SER A 246 17.44 -13.47 31.22
CA SER A 246 16.14 -13.00 31.67
C SER A 246 15.04 -14.07 31.62
N GLY A 247 15.25 -15.16 30.88
CA GLY A 247 14.30 -16.25 30.70
C GLY A 247 13.01 -15.80 29.95
N VAL A 248 13.07 -14.69 29.20
CA VAL A 248 11.91 -14.08 28.56
C VAL A 248 11.17 -15.04 27.64
N TRP A 249 11.88 -15.92 26.90
CA TRP A 249 11.29 -16.91 26.01
C TRP A 249 10.84 -18.18 26.73
N ASP A 250 11.72 -18.76 27.58
CA ASP A 250 11.50 -20.07 28.17
C ASP A 250 10.51 -20.02 29.32
N ARG A 251 10.65 -19.02 30.18
CA ARG A 251 9.84 -18.91 31.40
C ARG A 251 8.52 -18.17 31.17
N TYR A 252 8.54 -17.08 30.36
CA TYR A 252 7.39 -16.21 30.18
C TYR A 252 6.75 -16.32 28.81
N ARG A 253 7.38 -16.99 27.82
CA ARG A 253 6.88 -17.10 26.43
C ARG A 253 6.62 -15.73 25.77
N VAL A 254 7.45 -14.76 26.14
CA VAL A 254 7.40 -13.39 25.62
C VAL A 254 8.56 -13.18 24.67
N ASN A 255 8.31 -12.46 23.55
CA ASN A 255 9.32 -12.09 22.57
C ASN A 255 9.68 -10.62 22.74
N VAL A 256 10.97 -10.28 22.70
CA VAL A 256 11.45 -8.91 22.75
C VAL A 256 11.53 -8.37 21.33
N LEU A 257 10.56 -7.55 20.93
CA LEU A 257 10.53 -6.95 19.59
C LEU A 257 11.52 -5.80 19.42
N GLY A 258 11.87 -5.13 20.51
CA GLY A 258 12.83 -4.04 20.45
C GLY A 258 13.23 -3.50 21.80
N ILE A 259 14.43 -2.92 21.81
CA ILE A 259 15.04 -2.23 22.95
C ILE A 259 15.47 -0.84 22.47
N SER A 260 15.16 0.22 23.21
CA SER A 260 15.60 1.57 22.84
C SER A 260 16.36 2.25 23.95
N GLU A 261 17.46 2.90 23.61
CA GLU A 261 18.22 3.74 24.49
C GLU A 261 18.32 5.15 23.90
N GLY A 262 17.71 6.15 24.57
CA GLY A 262 17.73 7.53 24.11
C GLY A 262 17.23 7.70 22.66
N ARG A 263 18.16 7.89 21.72
CA ARG A 263 17.86 8.10 20.29
C ARG A 263 17.98 6.86 19.42
N GLU A 264 18.54 5.79 19.88
CA GLU A 264 18.75 4.56 19.14
C GLU A 264 17.70 3.51 19.51
N ALA A 265 17.27 2.68 18.54
CA ALA A 265 16.36 1.58 18.74
C ALA A 265 16.91 0.35 18.01
N GLU A 266 17.12 -0.73 18.77
CA GLU A 266 17.47 -2.05 18.26
C GLU A 266 16.20 -2.87 18.14
N TYR A 267 15.90 -3.37 16.93
CA TYR A 267 14.77 -4.27 16.69
C TYR A 267 15.24 -5.72 16.68
N ALA A 268 14.44 -6.60 17.27
CA ALA A 268 14.76 -8.00 17.47
C ALA A 268 16.16 -8.19 18.11
N PRO A 269 16.33 -7.74 19.36
CA PRO A 269 17.62 -7.74 20.02
C PRO A 269 18.18 -9.16 20.12
N TRP A 270 19.51 -9.24 20.03
CA TRP A 270 20.17 -10.51 20.12
C TRP A 270 20.15 -11.05 21.57
N ARG A 271 20.29 -12.35 21.73
CA ARG A 271 20.20 -12.99 23.03
C ARG A 271 21.25 -12.52 24.06
N GLU A 272 22.41 -12.06 23.59
CA GLU A 272 23.47 -11.49 24.44
C GLU A 272 23.31 -9.96 24.63
N THR A 273 22.24 -9.36 24.09
CA THR A 273 21.96 -7.93 24.31
C THR A 273 21.66 -7.74 25.81
N ILE A 274 22.41 -6.84 26.45
CA ILE A 274 22.29 -6.55 27.88
C ILE A 274 21.24 -5.49 28.11
N PHE A 275 20.32 -5.75 29.00
CA PHE A 275 19.31 -4.78 29.44
C PHE A 275 19.94 -3.72 30.35
N GLN A 276 19.60 -2.46 30.13
CA GLN A 276 20.13 -1.32 30.90
C GLN A 276 18.99 -0.49 31.50
N VAL A 277 19.29 0.14 32.63
CA VAL A 277 18.36 1.09 33.27
C VAL A 277 18.01 2.25 32.34
N GLY A 278 16.73 2.58 32.26
CA GLY A 278 16.22 3.68 31.42
C GLY A 278 15.83 3.27 30.00
N GLN A 279 16.17 2.06 29.56
CA GLN A 279 15.75 1.53 28.25
C GLN A 279 14.24 1.29 28.22
N GLU A 280 13.64 1.50 27.04
CA GLU A 280 12.27 1.13 26.75
C GLU A 280 12.25 -0.19 25.96
N LEU A 281 11.31 -1.07 26.32
CA LEU A 281 11.13 -2.39 25.75
C LEU A 281 9.78 -2.46 25.02
N ALA A 282 9.76 -3.14 23.87
CA ALA A 282 8.56 -3.59 23.21
C ALA A 282 8.48 -5.13 23.33
N LEU A 283 7.46 -5.64 24.03
CA LEU A 283 7.30 -7.04 24.39
C LEU A 283 6.06 -7.62 23.70
N LEU A 284 6.22 -8.72 22.97
CA LEU A 284 5.13 -9.43 22.28
C LEU A 284 4.83 -10.72 23.04
N GLY A 285 3.60 -10.90 23.46
CA GLY A 285 3.17 -12.09 24.19
C GLY A 285 1.65 -12.09 24.38
N LYS A 286 1.15 -13.04 25.19
CA LYS A 286 -0.18 -12.92 25.76
C LYS A 286 -0.15 -11.81 26.82
N GLU A 287 -1.26 -11.08 26.99
CA GLU A 287 -1.32 -9.99 27.95
C GLU A 287 -0.91 -10.42 29.37
N GLU A 288 -1.37 -11.60 29.78
CA GLU A 288 -1.04 -12.20 31.09
C GLU A 288 0.46 -12.48 31.23
N ASP A 289 1.09 -13.05 30.21
CA ASP A 289 2.51 -13.43 30.21
C ASP A 289 3.40 -12.17 30.23
N VAL A 290 3.06 -11.17 29.43
CA VAL A 290 3.76 -9.87 29.38
C VAL A 290 3.63 -9.13 30.72
N ALA A 291 2.43 -9.12 31.32
CA ALA A 291 2.20 -8.52 32.62
C ALA A 291 2.98 -9.25 33.74
N ALA A 292 3.03 -10.58 33.72
CA ALA A 292 3.82 -11.38 34.67
C ALA A 292 5.32 -11.05 34.58
N PHE A 293 5.89 -11.05 33.34
CA PHE A 293 7.27 -10.65 33.11
C PHE A 293 7.57 -9.24 33.63
N ALA A 294 6.68 -8.29 33.32
CA ALA A 294 6.83 -6.90 33.76
C ALA A 294 6.78 -6.76 35.29
N SER A 295 5.86 -7.49 35.95
CA SER A 295 5.72 -7.47 37.40
C SER A 295 6.92 -8.10 38.12
N ASP A 296 7.38 -9.26 37.66
CA ASP A 296 8.50 -9.98 38.30
C ASP A 296 9.83 -9.21 38.21
N HIS A 297 9.98 -8.42 37.13
CA HIS A 297 11.17 -7.58 36.90
C HIS A 297 10.97 -6.11 37.31
N GLY A 298 9.81 -5.75 37.87
CA GLY A 298 9.51 -4.40 38.33
C GLY A 298 9.55 -3.36 37.22
N LEU A 299 9.09 -3.70 36.00
CA LEU A 299 9.07 -2.77 34.85
C LEU A 299 7.91 -1.76 34.97
N ILE A 300 8.10 -0.57 34.46
CA ILE A 300 7.10 0.50 34.47
C ILE A 300 6.41 0.57 33.11
N PRO A 301 5.07 0.46 33.02
CA PRO A 301 4.36 0.59 31.76
C PRO A 301 4.52 2.00 31.17
N VAL A 302 4.59 2.09 29.83
CA VAL A 302 4.72 3.34 29.07
C VAL A 302 3.50 3.49 28.17
N ASP A 303 2.68 4.50 28.43
CA ASP A 303 1.43 4.75 27.70
C ASP A 303 1.67 5.22 26.25
N GLU A 304 2.72 6.01 26.02
CA GLU A 304 3.12 6.44 24.68
C GLU A 304 4.38 5.72 24.23
N PRO A 305 4.25 4.71 23.36
CA PRO A 305 5.40 3.91 22.89
C PRO A 305 6.27 4.68 21.92
N GLY A 306 6.96 5.70 22.38
CA GLY A 306 7.90 6.56 21.67
C GLY A 306 8.33 6.08 20.28
N ARG A 307 9.40 5.31 20.18
CA ARG A 307 9.96 4.80 18.91
C ARG A 307 9.30 3.53 18.42
N PHE A 308 8.71 2.74 19.30
CA PHE A 308 8.08 1.48 18.98
C PHE A 308 6.61 1.62 18.55
N LYS A 309 6.10 2.85 18.45
CA LYS A 309 4.74 3.11 17.94
C LYS A 309 4.46 2.45 16.57
N GLY A 310 5.51 2.26 15.76
CA GLY A 310 5.39 1.58 14.47
C GLY A 310 5.14 0.07 14.58
N LEU A 311 5.47 -0.59 15.68
CA LEU A 311 5.26 -2.03 15.87
C LEU A 311 3.78 -2.38 16.12
N ASN A 312 3.01 -1.44 16.67
CA ASN A 312 1.57 -1.59 16.88
C ASN A 312 0.74 -1.19 15.65
N ASP A 313 1.38 -0.67 14.60
CA ASP A 313 0.71 -0.24 13.38
C ASP A 313 0.78 -1.34 12.32
N PRO A 314 -0.34 -2.01 11.97
CA PRO A 314 -0.34 -3.08 10.96
C PRO A 314 0.14 -2.64 9.57
N VAL A 315 0.15 -1.33 9.31
CA VAL A 315 0.68 -0.76 8.06
C VAL A 315 2.22 -0.75 8.07
N ARG A 316 2.85 -0.74 9.26
CA ARG A 316 4.30 -0.62 9.41
C ARG A 316 4.99 -1.90 9.82
N ALA A 317 4.32 -2.73 10.61
CA ALA A 317 4.86 -3.97 11.14
C ALA A 317 3.80 -5.07 11.15
N GLY A 318 4.24 -6.31 11.27
CA GLY A 318 3.34 -7.45 11.39
C GLY A 318 4.05 -8.78 11.28
N PHE A 319 3.25 -9.83 11.23
CA PHE A 319 3.72 -11.20 11.06
C PHE A 319 3.88 -11.55 9.59
N ALA A 320 4.92 -12.29 9.28
CA ALA A 320 5.14 -12.86 7.96
C ALA A 320 5.51 -14.33 8.04
N GLU A 321 4.97 -15.10 7.10
CA GLU A 321 5.35 -16.49 6.87
C GLU A 321 6.57 -16.51 5.95
N VAL A 322 7.63 -17.13 6.41
CA VAL A 322 8.91 -17.26 5.71
C VAL A 322 9.22 -18.74 5.53
N ILE A 323 9.16 -19.21 4.31
CA ILE A 323 9.46 -20.60 3.95
C ILE A 323 10.95 -20.71 3.66
N ILE A 324 11.61 -21.74 4.17
CA ILE A 324 13.02 -22.02 3.93
C ILE A 324 13.17 -22.94 2.71
N PRO A 325 13.66 -22.43 1.57
CA PRO A 325 13.82 -23.22 0.36
C PRO A 325 14.99 -24.23 0.47
N PRO A 326 14.98 -25.32 -0.33
CA PRO A 326 16.04 -26.33 -0.30
C PRO A 326 17.45 -25.84 -0.63
N ARG A 327 17.58 -24.62 -1.16
CA ARG A 327 18.87 -23.98 -1.51
C ARG A 327 19.37 -22.98 -0.48
N SER A 328 18.68 -22.82 0.65
CA SER A 328 19.03 -21.85 1.68
C SER A 328 20.33 -22.18 2.39
N GLU A 329 21.16 -21.18 2.65
CA GLU A 329 22.35 -21.29 3.49
C GLU A 329 22.02 -21.57 4.97
N MET A 330 20.75 -21.44 5.35
CA MET A 330 20.26 -21.67 6.70
C MET A 330 20.10 -23.16 7.02
N LEU A 331 20.09 -24.03 6.00
CA LEU A 331 19.88 -25.46 6.17
C LEU A 331 20.95 -26.11 7.02
N GLY A 332 20.51 -26.94 7.99
CA GLY A 332 21.39 -27.63 8.94
C GLY A 332 22.02 -26.72 9.99
N LYS A 333 21.81 -25.41 9.90
CA LYS A 333 22.21 -24.44 10.92
C LYS A 333 21.04 -24.16 11.86
N SER A 334 21.34 -23.72 13.07
CA SER A 334 20.31 -23.16 13.95
C SER A 334 20.08 -21.67 13.66
N ILE A 335 18.95 -21.13 14.13
CA ILE A 335 18.64 -19.69 14.03
C ILE A 335 19.77 -18.85 14.65
N ARG A 336 20.37 -19.35 15.76
CA ARG A 336 21.53 -18.75 16.42
C ARG A 336 22.73 -18.69 15.49
N GLN A 337 23.12 -19.83 14.90
CA GLN A 337 24.28 -19.91 14.01
C GLN A 337 24.14 -19.06 12.76
N PHE A 338 22.91 -18.95 12.23
CA PHE A 338 22.61 -18.10 11.09
C PHE A 338 22.53 -16.61 11.46
N SER A 339 22.33 -16.29 12.75
CA SER A 339 22.23 -14.92 13.29
C SER A 339 21.09 -14.11 12.66
N LEU A 340 19.90 -14.73 12.53
CA LEU A 340 18.73 -14.13 11.86
C LEU A 340 18.38 -12.74 12.41
N ARG A 341 18.26 -12.59 13.73
CA ARG A 341 17.93 -11.30 14.39
C ARG A 341 18.93 -10.22 14.04
N LYS A 342 20.24 -10.53 14.12
CA LYS A 342 21.32 -9.56 13.85
C LYS A 342 21.40 -9.14 12.38
N ARG A 343 21.15 -10.07 11.46
CA ARG A 343 21.24 -9.80 10.01
C ARG A 343 20.04 -9.02 9.48
N TYR A 344 18.84 -9.36 9.97
CA TYR A 344 17.60 -8.87 9.34
C TYR A 344 16.70 -8.04 10.27
N ALA A 345 17.02 -7.96 11.57
CA ALA A 345 16.24 -7.24 12.57
C ALA A 345 14.75 -7.66 12.58
N VAL A 346 14.50 -8.97 12.48
CA VAL A 346 13.18 -9.62 12.57
C VAL A 346 13.18 -10.62 13.71
N GLU A 347 12.07 -10.68 14.44
CA GLU A 347 11.91 -11.60 15.58
C GLU A 347 11.24 -12.90 15.14
N PRO A 348 11.88 -14.06 15.24
CA PRO A 348 11.27 -15.36 15.01
C PRO A 348 10.35 -15.69 16.19
N VAL A 349 9.05 -15.87 15.91
CA VAL A 349 8.02 -16.09 16.93
C VAL A 349 7.61 -17.56 17.02
N MET A 350 7.61 -18.25 15.90
CA MET A 350 7.22 -19.65 15.80
C MET A 350 7.92 -20.32 14.63
N LEU A 351 8.24 -21.59 14.79
CA LEU A 351 8.77 -22.48 13.74
C LEU A 351 7.80 -23.64 13.54
N PHE A 352 7.41 -23.89 12.31
CA PHE A 352 6.66 -25.05 11.90
C PHE A 352 7.61 -26.00 11.17
N SER A 353 7.95 -27.12 11.77
CA SER A 353 8.91 -28.10 11.25
C SER A 353 8.36 -29.52 11.37
N LYS A 354 8.43 -30.30 10.29
CA LYS A 354 7.94 -31.71 10.24
C LYS A 354 6.48 -31.90 10.67
N GLY A 355 5.64 -30.91 10.53
CA GLY A 355 4.24 -30.98 10.95
C GLY A 355 3.99 -30.60 12.41
N GLU A 356 5.01 -30.17 13.15
CA GLU A 356 4.90 -29.74 14.54
C GLU A 356 5.15 -28.23 14.68
N GLU A 357 4.41 -27.59 15.58
CA GLU A 357 4.60 -26.20 15.98
C GLU A 357 5.60 -26.11 17.13
N ILE A 358 6.66 -25.36 16.93
CA ILE A 358 7.71 -25.12 17.93
C ILE A 358 7.64 -23.65 18.32
N ARG A 359 7.50 -23.42 19.63
CA ARG A 359 7.36 -22.07 20.24
C ARG A 359 8.35 -21.93 21.39
N GLY A 360 8.60 -20.71 21.82
CA GLY A 360 9.57 -20.40 22.87
C GLY A 360 10.94 -20.09 22.31
N ASP A 361 12.03 -20.60 22.92
CA ASP A 361 13.37 -20.37 22.39
C ASP A 361 13.63 -21.24 21.16
N LEU A 362 13.58 -20.61 19.99
CA LEU A 362 13.83 -21.24 18.69
C LEU A 362 15.32 -21.28 18.33
N SER A 363 16.20 -20.71 19.17
CA SER A 363 17.57 -20.36 18.80
C SER A 363 18.42 -21.56 18.40
N ASP A 364 18.26 -22.70 19.05
CA ASP A 364 19.09 -23.88 18.86
C ASP A 364 18.46 -24.96 17.95
N HIS A 365 17.24 -24.67 17.45
CA HIS A 365 16.56 -25.58 16.55
C HIS A 365 17.25 -25.63 15.18
N GLN A 366 17.56 -26.83 14.68
CA GLN A 366 18.12 -27.00 13.33
C GLN A 366 17.06 -26.84 12.26
N ILE A 367 17.32 -25.97 11.31
CA ILE A 367 16.41 -25.65 10.23
C ILE A 367 16.50 -26.68 9.11
N LEU A 368 15.35 -27.15 8.65
CA LEU A 368 15.18 -28.14 7.59
C LEU A 368 14.55 -27.51 6.33
N PRO A 369 14.74 -28.17 5.16
CA PRO A 369 14.07 -27.70 3.93
C PRO A 369 12.54 -27.78 4.06
N GLY A 370 11.87 -26.69 3.71
CA GLY A 370 10.41 -26.60 3.78
C GLY A 370 9.87 -26.16 5.15
N ASP A 371 10.73 -25.93 6.13
CA ASP A 371 10.32 -25.31 7.39
C ASP A 371 9.69 -23.94 7.15
N ILE A 372 8.67 -23.62 7.94
CA ILE A 372 7.98 -22.33 7.91
C ILE A 372 8.31 -21.59 9.19
N LEU A 373 8.97 -20.46 9.06
CA LEU A 373 9.28 -19.57 10.17
C LEU A 373 8.29 -18.40 10.16
N ILE A 374 7.56 -18.23 11.25
CA ILE A 374 6.75 -17.04 11.46
C ILE A 374 7.62 -15.99 12.13
N VAL A 375 7.80 -14.87 11.46
CA VAL A 375 8.58 -13.73 11.98
C VAL A 375 7.69 -12.53 12.20
N HIS A 376 8.01 -11.72 13.21
CA HIS A 376 7.44 -10.40 13.43
C HIS A 376 8.49 -9.32 13.22
N GLY A 377 8.10 -8.22 12.58
CA GLY A 377 9.00 -7.09 12.38
C GLY A 377 8.41 -5.97 11.52
N LEU A 378 9.20 -4.93 11.30
CA LEU A 378 8.85 -3.87 10.37
C LEU A 378 8.81 -4.40 8.94
N TRP A 379 7.81 -4.02 8.14
CA TRP A 379 7.69 -4.45 6.74
C TRP A 379 8.91 -4.11 5.89
N GLU A 380 9.59 -3.02 6.21
CA GLU A 380 10.86 -2.66 5.57
C GLU A 380 11.94 -3.72 5.79
N LYS A 381 12.02 -4.27 7.00
CA LYS A 381 12.99 -5.33 7.37
C LYS A 381 12.58 -6.68 6.78
N ILE A 382 11.31 -7.02 6.84
CA ILE A 382 10.78 -8.26 6.24
C ILE A 382 10.94 -8.23 4.71
N SER A 383 10.84 -7.06 4.07
CA SER A 383 11.07 -6.95 2.62
C SER A 383 12.52 -7.23 2.21
N ALA A 384 13.47 -7.05 3.11
CA ALA A 384 14.86 -7.44 2.86
C ALA A 384 15.00 -8.95 2.69
N LEU A 385 14.25 -9.74 3.48
CA LEU A 385 14.22 -11.21 3.33
C LEU A 385 13.71 -11.65 1.95
N LYS A 386 12.77 -10.91 1.37
CA LYS A 386 12.21 -11.22 0.04
C LYS A 386 13.25 -11.11 -1.08
N ASN A 387 14.28 -10.31 -0.89
CA ASN A 387 15.33 -10.09 -1.90
C ASN A 387 16.47 -11.12 -1.78
N GLU A 388 16.47 -11.92 -0.72
CA GLU A 388 17.47 -12.96 -0.48
C GLU A 388 17.03 -14.30 -1.08
N THR A 389 18.00 -15.10 -1.51
CA THR A 389 17.74 -16.44 -2.06
C THR A 389 17.44 -17.48 -0.99
N ASP A 390 17.73 -17.16 0.27
CA ASP A 390 17.58 -18.03 1.43
C ASP A 390 16.16 -18.12 1.95
N PHE A 391 15.27 -17.24 1.50
CA PHE A 391 13.92 -17.12 2.02
C PHE A 391 12.88 -16.97 0.90
N VAL A 392 11.70 -17.55 1.14
CA VAL A 392 10.49 -17.29 0.35
C VAL A 392 9.44 -16.71 1.29
N VAL A 393 9.20 -15.41 1.20
CA VAL A 393 8.16 -14.76 2.00
C VAL A 393 6.80 -15.00 1.35
N ALA A 394 5.98 -15.84 1.99
CA ALA A 394 4.66 -16.25 1.48
C ALA A 394 3.58 -15.21 1.75
N THR A 395 3.72 -14.43 2.83
CA THR A 395 2.75 -13.39 3.19
C THR A 395 2.75 -12.26 2.17
N PRO A 396 1.61 -11.94 1.53
CA PRO A 396 1.52 -10.77 0.68
C PRO A 396 1.52 -9.49 1.52
N PHE A 397 2.52 -8.65 1.37
CA PHE A 397 2.58 -7.32 1.94
C PHE A 397 3.17 -6.33 0.93
N VAL A 398 2.77 -5.07 1.05
CA VAL A 398 3.30 -3.98 0.23
C VAL A 398 4.22 -3.15 1.12
N ALA A 399 5.51 -3.48 1.10
CA ALA A 399 6.53 -2.63 1.70
C ALA A 399 6.88 -1.52 0.69
N GLU A 400 6.12 -0.45 0.67
CA GLU A 400 6.51 0.74 -0.07
C GLU A 400 7.59 1.50 0.70
N THR A 401 8.81 1.44 0.22
CA THR A 401 9.90 2.31 0.70
C THR A 401 9.64 3.74 0.20
N LYS A 402 8.90 4.51 0.98
CA LYS A 402 8.59 5.91 0.65
C LYS A 402 9.79 6.80 0.91
N VAL A 403 10.36 7.35 -0.14
CA VAL A 403 11.53 8.23 -0.05
C VAL A 403 11.09 9.66 0.28
N ARG A 404 10.92 9.97 1.56
CA ARG A 404 10.50 11.30 2.05
C ARG A 404 11.43 12.45 1.67
N THR A 405 12.71 12.18 1.38
CA THR A 405 13.73 13.21 1.14
C THR A 405 13.53 14.04 -0.13
N ARG A 406 12.63 13.63 -1.03
CA ARG A 406 12.41 14.27 -2.35
C ARG A 406 10.99 14.75 -2.61
N THR A 407 10.16 14.80 -1.58
CA THR A 407 8.76 15.22 -1.65
C THR A 407 8.59 16.58 -2.33
N TRP A 408 9.38 17.57 -1.96
CA TRP A 408 9.30 18.92 -2.53
C TRP A 408 9.70 18.96 -4.01
N ALA A 409 10.66 18.13 -4.42
CA ALA A 409 11.07 18.08 -5.83
C ALA A 409 9.96 17.44 -6.70
N ALA A 410 9.31 16.37 -6.23
CA ALA A 410 8.20 15.75 -6.93
C ALA A 410 7.00 16.70 -7.03
N LEU A 411 6.68 17.40 -5.94
CA LEU A 411 5.61 18.39 -5.92
C LEU A 411 5.91 19.56 -6.88
N ALA A 412 7.16 20.03 -6.93
CA ALA A 412 7.58 21.09 -7.86
C ALA A 412 7.46 20.66 -9.34
N CYS A 413 7.84 19.42 -9.68
CA CYS A 413 7.67 18.88 -11.03
C CYS A 413 6.19 18.80 -11.43
N PHE A 414 5.34 18.35 -10.50
CA PHE A 414 3.90 18.24 -10.73
C PHE A 414 3.22 19.60 -10.89
N LEU A 415 3.48 20.53 -9.96
CA LEU A 415 2.93 21.88 -10.03
C LEU A 415 3.47 22.64 -11.25
N GLY A 416 4.73 22.44 -11.62
CA GLY A 416 5.33 22.98 -12.84
C GLY A 416 4.62 22.49 -14.09
N ALA A 417 4.28 21.20 -14.17
CA ALA A 417 3.51 20.65 -15.28
C ALA A 417 2.11 21.28 -15.37
N ILE A 418 1.42 21.42 -14.23
CA ILE A 418 0.11 22.12 -14.20
C ILE A 418 0.25 23.57 -14.64
N THR A 419 1.25 24.29 -14.15
CA THR A 419 1.49 25.69 -14.55
C THR A 419 1.73 25.81 -16.04
N LEU A 420 2.52 24.93 -16.65
CA LEU A 420 2.72 24.89 -18.10
C LEU A 420 1.41 24.72 -18.87
N VAL A 421 0.51 23.84 -18.41
CA VAL A 421 -0.82 23.69 -19.04
C VAL A 421 -1.65 24.97 -18.90
N LEU A 422 -1.62 25.60 -17.73
CA LEU A 422 -2.37 26.85 -17.49
C LEU A 422 -1.85 28.02 -18.31
N THR A 423 -0.57 28.01 -18.72
CA THR A 423 0.00 29.00 -19.65
C THR A 423 -0.30 28.69 -21.13
N GLY A 424 -1.09 27.65 -21.43
CA GLY A 424 -1.53 27.28 -22.77
C GLY A 424 -0.67 26.24 -23.48
N ALA A 425 0.30 25.60 -22.77
CA ALA A 425 1.08 24.52 -23.36
C ALA A 425 0.19 23.27 -23.57
N PRO A 426 0.42 22.47 -24.64
CA PRO A 426 -0.27 21.21 -24.84
C PRO A 426 -0.11 20.28 -23.63
N ILE A 427 -1.22 19.65 -23.20
CA ILE A 427 -1.25 18.78 -22.00
C ILE A 427 -0.19 17.68 -22.12
N SER A 428 -0.04 17.06 -23.29
CA SER A 428 0.97 16.01 -23.54
C SER A 428 2.39 16.47 -23.26
N LEU A 429 2.80 17.63 -23.81
CA LEU A 429 4.15 18.17 -23.62
C LEU A 429 4.38 18.59 -22.17
N ALA A 430 3.44 19.26 -21.53
CA ALA A 430 3.57 19.75 -20.17
C ALA A 430 3.75 18.59 -19.19
N PHE A 431 2.87 17.58 -19.25
CA PHE A 431 2.95 16.45 -18.32
C PHE A 431 4.11 15.51 -18.62
N PHE A 432 4.46 15.30 -19.89
CA PHE A 432 5.62 14.48 -20.24
C PHE A 432 6.93 15.15 -19.82
N THR A 433 7.04 16.48 -19.94
CA THR A 433 8.17 17.27 -19.43
C THR A 433 8.30 17.14 -17.91
N GLY A 434 7.20 17.32 -17.19
CA GLY A 434 7.18 17.13 -15.74
C GLY A 434 7.57 15.71 -15.32
N ALA A 435 7.10 14.70 -16.06
CA ALA A 435 7.43 13.30 -15.83
C ALA A 435 8.93 13.03 -16.07
N ALA A 436 9.49 13.54 -17.17
CA ALA A 436 10.91 13.42 -17.48
C ALA A 436 11.78 14.07 -16.40
N ALA A 437 11.42 15.28 -15.95
CA ALA A 437 12.12 15.97 -14.87
C ALA A 437 12.04 15.21 -13.53
N MET A 438 10.93 14.52 -13.26
CA MET A 438 10.75 13.72 -12.05
C MET A 438 11.59 12.44 -12.09
N VAL A 439 11.70 11.78 -13.23
CA VAL A 439 12.50 10.55 -13.42
C VAL A 439 13.99 10.86 -13.36
N ASP A 440 14.46 11.91 -14.02
CA ASP A 440 15.88 12.28 -14.06
C ASP A 440 16.43 12.55 -12.65
N ARG A 441 15.66 13.19 -11.79
CA ARG A 441 16.06 13.45 -10.40
C ARG A 441 16.05 12.20 -9.51
N LYS A 442 15.88 10.99 -10.05
CA LYS A 442 15.74 9.71 -9.31
C LYS A 442 14.72 9.81 -8.17
N SER A 443 13.69 10.62 -8.33
CA SER A 443 12.59 10.73 -7.37
C SER A 443 11.73 9.46 -7.36
N THR A 444 11.74 8.73 -8.47
CA THR A 444 11.20 7.38 -8.61
C THR A 444 12.36 6.43 -8.90
N ARG A 445 12.77 5.61 -7.94
CA ARG A 445 13.47 4.37 -8.27
C ARG A 445 12.41 3.46 -8.89
N LEU A 446 12.33 3.45 -10.21
CA LEU A 446 11.85 2.27 -10.91
C LEU A 446 12.75 1.13 -10.45
N ASN A 447 12.15 0.13 -9.83
CA ASN A 447 12.80 -1.05 -9.29
C ASN A 447 13.53 -1.79 -10.43
N SER A 448 14.75 -1.36 -10.75
CA SER A 448 15.63 -2.04 -11.69
C SER A 448 16.35 -3.19 -10.98
N SER A 449 15.60 -4.09 -10.36
CA SER A 449 16.11 -5.35 -9.82
C SER A 449 16.16 -6.48 -10.88
N HIS A 450 16.25 -6.12 -12.16
CA HIS A 450 16.67 -7.04 -13.22
C HIS A 450 17.97 -6.55 -13.84
N ARG A 451 19.06 -6.56 -13.08
CA ARG A 451 20.37 -6.80 -13.66
C ARG A 451 20.49 -8.29 -13.88
N ILE A 452 20.20 -8.72 -15.09
CA ILE A 452 20.66 -9.99 -15.65
C ILE A 452 22.19 -9.98 -15.51
N ARG A 453 22.71 -10.89 -14.71
CA ARG A 453 24.06 -11.41 -14.82
C ARG A 453 23.97 -12.84 -15.29
#